data_5ff1d9f211243bdcdd38832614a3aaef
#
_entry.id   5ff1d9f211243bdcdd38832614a3aaef
#
_cell.length_a   1.000
_cell.length_b   1.000
_cell.length_c   1.000
_cell.angle_alpha   90.00
_cell.angle_beta   90.00
_cell.angle_gamma   90.00
#
_symmetry.space_group_name_H-M   'P 1'
#
loop_
_entity.id
_entity.type
_entity.pdbx_description
1 polymer ?
#
loop_
_entity_poly.entity_id
_entity_poly.type
_entity_poly.pdbx_seq_one_letter_code
_entity_poly.pdbx_strand_id
1 'polypeptide(L)'
;MGFQRVSAHTGFLAVSLLVAGTMPATVQAADKKCLFVSSYHKGYAHADQIEAGVRETVKGHCELRQFDMDSKRRNAKEDIKKSALAAKAIIESWKPDVVITADDNAVKYLIEPFYRNKNTPFVFSGLNWTAAEYGLPYSNATGMIEVGPVGVMLDRAASIVPRFRRAFYLGSKTLSEEKNLKRFQVAAAKRGFVLDHALVGSSNEWLKTYAGAQEYDVVIIGNRHGIEDWNEQNVIGEIVKTTRKLSVTNHGWMMPYTILGMTKVSREQGEWAGKTAVRILNGYKISKIPVVPNRQRDVWINSKILAVSGVKLPQGIMRKGKKIAGLAR
;
A
#
# COMPACT_ATOMS: atom_id res chain seq x y z
N MET A 1 -98.07 33.29 31.68
CA MET A 1 -96.72 32.98 32.25
C MET A 1 -96.05 31.97 31.39
N GLY A 2 -95.25 32.39 30.40
CA GLY A 2 -94.59 31.52 29.48
C GLY A 2 -93.08 31.69 29.57
N PHE A 3 -92.41 30.58 29.85
CA PHE A 3 -90.96 30.51 29.84
C PHE A 3 -90.45 30.12 28.47
N GLN A 4 -89.73 31.01 27.79
CA GLN A 4 -88.99 30.69 26.63
C GLN A 4 -87.64 30.03 26.99
N ARG A 5 -87.37 28.86 26.42
CA ARG A 5 -86.05 28.24 26.48
C ARG A 5 -85.18 28.74 25.31
N VAL A 6 -84.06 29.29 25.65
CA VAL A 6 -83.03 29.67 24.72
C VAL A 6 -82.12 28.44 24.49
N SER A 7 -82.00 28.03 23.24
CA SER A 7 -81.10 26.93 22.83
C SER A 7 -79.77 27.53 22.40
N ALA A 8 -78.67 27.18 23.12
CA ALA A 8 -77.35 27.56 22.76
C ALA A 8 -76.74 26.53 21.80
N HIS A 9 -76.39 26.95 20.58
CA HIS A 9 -75.65 26.14 19.62
C HIS A 9 -74.17 26.39 19.84
N THR A 10 -73.46 25.39 20.35
CA THR A 10 -71.98 25.38 20.46
C THR A 10 -71.43 24.81 19.16
N GLY A 11 -70.88 25.70 18.32
CA GLY A 11 -70.13 25.32 17.12
C GLY A 11 -68.72 24.83 17.48
N PHE A 12 -68.40 23.58 17.21
CA PHE A 12 -67.04 23.05 17.26
C PHE A 12 -66.27 23.43 16.01
N LEU A 13 -65.29 24.32 16.14
CA LEU A 13 -64.25 24.56 15.09
C LEU A 13 -63.23 23.41 15.16
N ALA A 14 -63.25 22.52 14.17
CA ALA A 14 -62.19 21.54 13.98
C ALA A 14 -60.97 22.22 13.32
N VAL A 15 -59.91 22.45 14.08
CA VAL A 15 -58.64 22.90 13.56
C VAL A 15 -57.88 21.70 13.07
N SER A 16 -57.86 21.52 11.74
CA SER A 16 -57.01 20.50 11.08
C SER A 16 -55.57 20.95 11.08
N LEU A 17 -54.72 20.40 11.97
CA LEU A 17 -53.26 20.53 11.90
C LEU A 17 -52.74 19.74 10.72
N LEU A 18 -52.35 20.45 9.66
CA LEU A 18 -51.50 19.87 8.58
C LEU A 18 -50.08 19.66 9.16
N VAL A 19 -49.78 18.45 9.53
CA VAL A 19 -48.38 18.04 9.81
C VAL A 19 -47.70 17.87 8.44
N ALA A 20 -46.98 18.92 8.03
CA ALA A 20 -46.04 18.83 6.92
C ALA A 20 -44.88 17.89 7.32
N GLY A 21 -45.00 16.62 6.99
CA GLY A 21 -43.92 15.66 7.12
C GLY A 21 -42.75 16.06 6.23
N THR A 22 -41.69 16.58 6.82
CA THR A 22 -40.40 16.71 6.15
C THR A 22 -39.87 15.32 5.89
N MET A 23 -40.08 14.81 4.65
CA MET A 23 -39.38 13.63 4.20
C MET A 23 -37.88 13.94 4.26
N PRO A 24 -37.06 13.06 4.91
CA PRO A 24 -35.63 13.22 4.79
C PRO A 24 -35.28 13.16 3.31
N ALA A 25 -34.66 14.23 2.80
CA ALA A 25 -34.10 14.23 1.45
C ALA A 25 -33.12 13.05 1.41
N THR A 26 -33.47 12.00 0.71
CA THR A 26 -32.51 10.97 0.31
C THR A 26 -31.46 11.72 -0.48
N VAL A 27 -30.29 11.93 0.13
CA VAL A 27 -29.11 12.41 -0.57
C VAL A 27 -28.86 11.38 -1.66
N GLN A 28 -29.40 11.64 -2.83
CA GLN A 28 -29.13 10.88 -4.04
C GLN A 28 -27.62 10.98 -4.20
N ALA A 29 -26.94 9.84 -4.05
CA ALA A 29 -25.49 9.76 -4.26
C ALA A 29 -25.24 10.33 -5.64
N ALA A 30 -24.68 11.52 -5.63
CA ALA A 30 -24.73 12.46 -6.75
C ALA A 30 -24.11 11.84 -8.00
N ASP A 31 -24.42 12.42 -9.12
CA ASP A 31 -23.86 12.28 -10.48
C ASP A 31 -22.32 12.44 -10.54
N LYS A 32 -21.62 12.26 -9.43
CA LYS A 32 -20.17 12.35 -9.33
C LYS A 32 -19.50 11.11 -9.93
N LYS A 33 -18.43 11.33 -10.66
CA LYS A 33 -17.72 10.31 -11.42
C LYS A 33 -16.29 10.16 -10.93
N CYS A 34 -15.90 8.93 -10.56
CA CYS A 34 -14.55 8.56 -10.18
C CYS A 34 -13.97 7.59 -11.22
N LEU A 35 -12.79 7.89 -11.76
CA LEU A 35 -12.07 6.93 -12.59
C LEU A 35 -10.88 6.39 -11.81
N PHE A 36 -10.79 5.06 -11.67
CA PHE A 36 -9.60 4.41 -11.15
C PHE A 36 -8.76 3.86 -12.31
N VAL A 37 -7.51 4.32 -12.43
CA VAL A 37 -6.54 3.85 -13.42
C VAL A 37 -5.44 3.09 -12.71
N SER A 38 -5.44 1.76 -12.82
CA SER A 38 -4.40 0.88 -12.29
C SER A 38 -3.28 0.73 -13.32
N SER A 39 -2.02 0.87 -12.91
CA SER A 39 -0.88 0.54 -13.79
C SER A 39 -0.83 -0.94 -14.15
N TYR A 40 -1.35 -1.81 -13.28
CA TYR A 40 -1.24 -3.26 -13.44
C TYR A 40 -2.60 -3.88 -13.78
N HIS A 41 -2.64 -5.21 -13.86
CA HIS A 41 -3.83 -5.98 -14.23
C HIS A 41 -4.53 -6.57 -13.01
N LYS A 42 -5.79 -6.89 -13.15
CA LYS A 42 -6.56 -7.65 -12.17
C LYS A 42 -5.95 -9.06 -11.99
N GLY A 43 -5.89 -9.53 -10.75
CA GLY A 43 -5.22 -10.78 -10.36
C GLY A 43 -3.77 -10.57 -9.93
N TYR A 44 -3.22 -9.36 -10.05
CA TYR A 44 -1.94 -9.02 -9.41
C TYR A 44 -2.22 -8.55 -7.98
N ALA A 45 -1.86 -9.35 -6.99
CA ALA A 45 -2.27 -9.19 -5.59
C ALA A 45 -2.08 -7.79 -5.00
N HIS A 46 -1.01 -7.08 -5.38
CA HIS A 46 -0.78 -5.70 -4.96
C HIS A 46 -1.85 -4.75 -5.54
N ALA A 47 -2.14 -4.84 -6.85
CA ALA A 47 -3.13 -4.02 -7.51
C ALA A 47 -4.55 -4.32 -7.01
N ASP A 48 -4.88 -5.60 -6.82
CA ASP A 48 -6.19 -6.03 -6.30
C ASP A 48 -6.46 -5.47 -4.89
N GLN A 49 -5.44 -5.40 -4.03
CA GLN A 49 -5.56 -4.82 -2.70
C GLN A 49 -5.77 -3.30 -2.74
N ILE A 50 -5.08 -2.59 -3.64
CA ILE A 50 -5.30 -1.15 -3.86
C ILE A 50 -6.72 -0.93 -4.38
N GLU A 51 -7.14 -1.68 -5.42
CA GLU A 51 -8.50 -1.62 -5.95
C GLU A 51 -9.55 -1.82 -4.86
N ALA A 52 -9.39 -2.85 -4.03
CA ALA A 52 -10.32 -3.11 -2.94
C ALA A 52 -10.44 -1.93 -1.97
N GLY A 53 -9.32 -1.28 -1.61
CA GLY A 53 -9.30 -0.09 -0.77
C GLY A 53 -10.00 1.11 -1.43
N VAL A 54 -9.77 1.33 -2.73
CA VAL A 54 -10.45 2.39 -3.49
C VAL A 54 -11.96 2.12 -3.52
N ARG A 55 -12.39 0.94 -3.96
CA ARG A 55 -13.81 0.58 -4.09
C ARG A 55 -14.59 0.74 -2.81
N GLU A 56 -14.03 0.28 -1.70
CA GLU A 56 -14.67 0.39 -0.40
C GLU A 56 -14.87 1.85 0.02
N THR A 57 -13.88 2.69 -0.21
CA THR A 57 -13.90 4.07 0.28
C THR A 57 -14.70 5.03 -0.59
N VAL A 58 -14.83 4.78 -1.89
CA VAL A 58 -15.64 5.63 -2.79
C VAL A 58 -17.08 5.14 -2.95
N LYS A 59 -17.42 3.99 -2.39
CA LYS A 59 -18.77 3.40 -2.45
C LYS A 59 -19.81 4.39 -1.89
N GLY A 60 -20.83 4.68 -2.69
CA GLY A 60 -21.89 5.62 -2.33
C GLY A 60 -21.52 7.10 -2.48
N HIS A 61 -20.30 7.43 -2.94
CA HIS A 61 -19.85 8.80 -3.15
C HIS A 61 -19.72 9.18 -4.62
N CYS A 62 -19.52 8.22 -5.51
CA CYS A 62 -19.44 8.45 -6.96
C CYS A 62 -19.70 7.16 -7.75
N GLU A 63 -20.06 7.30 -9.05
CA GLU A 63 -19.97 6.20 -10.01
C GLU A 63 -18.50 5.89 -10.25
N LEU A 64 -18.07 4.68 -9.92
CA LEU A 64 -16.68 4.26 -10.11
C LEU A 64 -16.53 3.46 -11.40
N ARG A 65 -15.71 3.97 -12.34
CA ARG A 65 -15.15 3.18 -13.45
C ARG A 65 -13.70 2.84 -13.22
N GLN A 66 -13.26 1.74 -13.81
CA GLN A 66 -11.87 1.28 -13.71
C GLN A 66 -11.29 1.02 -15.09
N PHE A 67 -10.00 1.34 -15.23
CA PHE A 67 -9.19 1.00 -16.38
C PHE A 67 -7.84 0.43 -15.91
N ASP A 68 -7.47 -0.75 -16.42
CA ASP A 68 -6.20 -1.41 -16.11
C ASP A 68 -5.23 -1.26 -17.29
N MET A 69 -4.08 -0.64 -17.06
CA MET A 69 -3.05 -0.43 -18.09
C MET A 69 -2.29 -1.72 -18.44
N ASP A 70 -2.37 -2.74 -17.58
CA ASP A 70 -1.74 -4.05 -17.76
C ASP A 70 -0.21 -4.02 -18.01
N SER A 71 0.46 -3.04 -17.45
CA SER A 71 1.87 -2.79 -17.72
C SER A 71 2.86 -3.78 -17.09
N LYS A 72 2.39 -4.80 -16.35
CA LYS A 72 3.22 -5.93 -15.89
C LYS A 72 3.39 -7.00 -16.97
N ARG A 73 2.32 -7.29 -17.71
CA ARG A 73 2.31 -8.30 -18.78
C ARG A 73 2.67 -7.69 -20.13
N ARG A 74 2.30 -6.42 -20.33
CA ARG A 74 2.57 -5.61 -21.53
C ARG A 74 3.55 -4.51 -21.16
N ASN A 75 4.79 -4.90 -20.92
CA ASN A 75 5.82 -4.05 -20.33
C ASN A 75 6.67 -3.26 -21.36
N ALA A 76 6.45 -3.48 -22.66
CA ALA A 76 7.09 -2.66 -23.68
C ALA A 76 6.64 -1.20 -23.55
N LYS A 77 7.58 -0.25 -23.70
CA LYS A 77 7.32 1.18 -23.49
C LYS A 77 6.19 1.70 -24.39
N GLU A 78 6.10 1.20 -25.60
CA GLU A 78 5.08 1.53 -26.59
C GLU A 78 3.70 1.02 -26.18
N ASP A 79 3.60 -0.18 -25.61
CA ASP A 79 2.34 -0.74 -25.09
C ASP A 79 1.83 0.06 -23.90
N ILE A 80 2.74 0.45 -22.99
CA ILE A 80 2.38 1.28 -21.83
C ILE A 80 1.88 2.64 -22.29
N LYS A 81 2.53 3.29 -23.25
CA LYS A 81 2.09 4.55 -23.84
C LYS A 81 0.72 4.42 -24.50
N LYS A 82 0.50 3.35 -25.29
CA LYS A 82 -0.78 3.07 -25.93
C LYS A 82 -1.90 2.92 -24.89
N SER A 83 -1.61 2.21 -23.82
CA SER A 83 -2.57 2.03 -22.70
C SER A 83 -2.85 3.36 -21.99
N ALA A 84 -1.84 4.21 -21.78
CA ALA A 84 -2.03 5.54 -21.21
C ALA A 84 -2.90 6.45 -22.11
N LEU A 85 -2.75 6.37 -23.44
CA LEU A 85 -3.62 7.09 -24.37
C LEU A 85 -5.07 6.60 -24.33
N ALA A 86 -5.29 5.28 -24.13
CA ALA A 86 -6.62 4.74 -23.92
C ALA A 86 -7.26 5.27 -22.62
N ALA A 87 -6.50 5.31 -21.52
CA ALA A 87 -6.96 5.92 -20.28
C ALA A 87 -7.29 7.42 -20.46
N LYS A 88 -6.44 8.15 -21.20
CA LYS A 88 -6.68 9.55 -21.56
C LYS A 88 -8.00 9.73 -22.31
N ALA A 89 -8.27 8.89 -23.32
CA ALA A 89 -9.52 8.94 -24.08
C ALA A 89 -10.76 8.73 -23.19
N ILE A 90 -10.67 7.84 -22.20
CA ILE A 90 -11.75 7.63 -21.22
C ILE A 90 -11.94 8.91 -20.36
N ILE A 91 -10.87 9.53 -19.90
CA ILE A 91 -10.97 10.77 -19.11
C ILE A 91 -11.63 11.89 -19.93
N GLU A 92 -11.24 12.06 -21.18
CA GLU A 92 -11.74 13.12 -22.05
C GLU A 92 -13.21 12.92 -22.47
N SER A 93 -13.62 11.67 -22.72
CA SER A 93 -14.99 11.36 -23.12
C SER A 93 -15.96 11.27 -21.95
N TRP A 94 -15.55 10.63 -20.84
CA TRP A 94 -16.43 10.42 -19.69
C TRP A 94 -16.41 11.55 -18.68
N LYS A 95 -15.34 12.39 -18.68
CA LYS A 95 -15.16 13.58 -17.83
C LYS A 95 -15.36 13.27 -16.35
N PRO A 96 -14.52 12.42 -15.73
CA PRO A 96 -14.60 12.14 -14.30
C PRO A 96 -14.32 13.40 -13.46
N ASP A 97 -15.02 13.55 -12.34
CA ASP A 97 -14.78 14.63 -11.36
C ASP A 97 -13.43 14.45 -10.63
N VAL A 98 -12.97 13.22 -10.48
CA VAL A 98 -11.65 12.89 -9.92
C VAL A 98 -11.10 11.60 -10.55
N VAL A 99 -9.80 11.58 -10.79
CA VAL A 99 -9.08 10.40 -11.26
C VAL A 99 -8.16 9.90 -10.16
N ILE A 100 -8.29 8.63 -9.80
CA ILE A 100 -7.40 7.92 -8.87
C ILE A 100 -6.45 7.08 -9.71
N THR A 101 -5.15 7.17 -9.47
CA THR A 101 -4.15 6.36 -10.19
C THR A 101 -3.36 5.50 -9.22
N ALA A 102 -2.96 4.31 -9.65
CA ALA A 102 -2.07 3.44 -8.89
C ALA A 102 -0.78 3.14 -9.65
N ASP A 103 0.33 3.22 -8.90
CA ASP A 103 1.70 2.92 -9.31
C ASP A 103 2.32 3.89 -10.34
N ASP A 104 3.61 3.73 -10.56
CA ASP A 104 4.47 4.66 -11.30
C ASP A 104 4.07 4.86 -12.77
N ASN A 105 3.64 3.80 -13.47
CA ASN A 105 3.35 3.89 -14.90
C ASN A 105 2.15 4.79 -15.20
N ALA A 106 1.11 4.77 -14.38
CA ALA A 106 -0.04 5.66 -14.53
C ALA A 106 0.37 7.12 -14.32
N VAL A 107 1.26 7.42 -13.40
CA VAL A 107 1.79 8.77 -13.22
C VAL A 107 2.68 9.18 -14.39
N LYS A 108 3.68 8.35 -14.72
CA LYS A 108 4.71 8.66 -15.72
C LYS A 108 4.17 8.82 -17.14
N TYR A 109 3.19 7.99 -17.51
CA TYR A 109 2.73 7.94 -18.91
C TYR A 109 1.36 8.60 -19.12
N LEU A 110 0.60 8.89 -18.03
CA LEU A 110 -0.71 9.54 -18.14
C LEU A 110 -0.71 10.92 -17.48
N ILE A 111 -0.40 11.03 -16.16
CA ILE A 111 -0.53 12.32 -15.46
C ILE A 111 0.53 13.30 -15.95
N GLU A 112 1.80 12.92 -15.91
CA GLU A 112 2.94 13.78 -16.21
C GLU A 112 2.84 14.42 -17.61
N PRO A 113 2.62 13.67 -18.72
CA PRO A 113 2.62 14.24 -20.05
C PRO A 113 1.33 14.97 -20.44
N PHE A 114 0.17 14.61 -19.85
CA PHE A 114 -1.12 15.11 -20.34
C PHE A 114 -1.89 15.97 -19.36
N TYR A 115 -1.66 15.83 -18.05
CA TYR A 115 -2.52 16.45 -17.03
C TYR A 115 -1.77 17.31 -16.01
N ARG A 116 -0.48 17.51 -16.18
CA ARG A 116 0.31 18.39 -15.31
C ARG A 116 -0.30 19.79 -15.23
N ASN A 117 -0.73 20.19 -14.03
CA ASN A 117 -1.35 21.49 -13.74
C ASN A 117 -2.60 21.80 -14.59
N LYS A 118 -3.37 20.78 -14.99
CA LYS A 118 -4.67 20.93 -15.67
C LYS A 118 -5.82 20.98 -14.67
N ASN A 119 -7.07 21.11 -15.16
CA ASN A 119 -8.25 21.21 -14.29
C ASN A 119 -8.68 19.89 -13.65
N THR A 120 -8.42 18.75 -14.30
CA THR A 120 -8.82 17.42 -13.78
C THR A 120 -8.05 17.08 -12.52
N PRO A 121 -8.73 16.82 -11.38
CA PRO A 121 -8.06 16.42 -10.15
C PRO A 121 -7.53 14.98 -10.22
N PHE A 122 -6.31 14.76 -9.72
CA PHE A 122 -5.69 13.44 -9.61
C PHE A 122 -5.27 13.11 -8.19
N VAL A 123 -5.56 11.88 -7.78
CA VAL A 123 -5.04 11.29 -6.54
C VAL A 123 -4.22 10.07 -6.90
N PHE A 124 -2.90 10.16 -6.77
CA PHE A 124 -2.02 9.03 -7.02
C PHE A 124 -1.77 8.21 -5.76
N SER A 125 -1.47 6.93 -5.94
CA SER A 125 -1.07 6.00 -4.88
C SER A 125 0.01 5.04 -5.39
N GLY A 126 0.76 4.44 -4.48
CA GLY A 126 1.73 3.41 -4.86
C GLY A 126 2.99 3.89 -5.58
N LEU A 127 3.24 5.21 -5.68
CA LEU A 127 4.48 5.72 -6.24
C LEU A 127 5.68 5.30 -5.39
N ASN A 128 6.62 4.61 -6.00
CA ASN A 128 7.75 4.05 -5.29
C ASN A 128 8.71 5.13 -4.78
N TRP A 129 8.87 5.21 -3.47
CA TRP A 129 9.85 5.98 -2.69
C TRP A 129 9.71 7.49 -2.73
N THR A 130 9.45 8.11 -3.87
CA THR A 130 9.39 9.57 -4.01
C THR A 130 8.47 9.98 -5.15
N ALA A 131 7.79 11.10 -4.96
CA ALA A 131 7.02 11.76 -6.00
C ALA A 131 7.86 12.78 -6.80
N ALA A 132 9.05 13.13 -6.29
CA ALA A 132 9.90 14.17 -6.86
C ALA A 132 10.44 13.81 -8.26
N GLU A 133 10.63 12.51 -8.56
CA GLU A 133 11.07 12.05 -9.88
C GLU A 133 10.11 12.45 -10.99
N TYR A 134 8.83 12.67 -10.66
CA TYR A 134 7.77 13.10 -11.58
C TYR A 134 7.43 14.59 -11.43
N GLY A 135 8.23 15.34 -10.66
CA GLY A 135 7.98 16.75 -10.37
C GLY A 135 6.70 17.01 -9.56
N LEU A 136 6.16 16.00 -8.88
CA LEU A 136 4.97 16.12 -8.03
C LEU A 136 5.30 16.75 -6.66
N PRO A 137 4.32 17.45 -6.02
CA PRO A 137 2.91 17.57 -6.43
C PRO A 137 2.68 18.61 -7.53
N TYR A 138 1.63 18.40 -8.34
CA TYR A 138 1.09 19.43 -9.23
C TYR A 138 -0.07 20.17 -8.56
N SER A 139 -0.49 21.32 -9.11
CA SER A 139 -1.63 22.08 -8.58
C SER A 139 -2.93 21.26 -8.53
N ASN A 140 -3.04 20.23 -9.39
CA ASN A 140 -4.18 19.34 -9.52
C ASN A 140 -3.88 17.88 -9.15
N ALA A 141 -2.73 17.59 -8.54
CA ALA A 141 -2.37 16.20 -8.19
C ALA A 141 -1.73 16.10 -6.81
N THR A 142 -2.26 15.21 -5.99
CA THR A 142 -1.71 14.82 -4.69
C THR A 142 -1.75 13.30 -4.54
N GLY A 143 -1.12 12.75 -3.50
CA GLY A 143 -1.15 11.30 -3.36
C GLY A 143 -0.36 10.74 -2.18
N MET A 144 -0.30 9.41 -2.17
CA MET A 144 0.51 8.64 -1.22
C MET A 144 1.64 7.93 -1.96
N ILE A 145 2.88 8.16 -1.49
CA ILE A 145 4.05 7.42 -1.96
C ILE A 145 4.18 6.10 -1.20
N GLU A 146 4.73 5.10 -1.85
CA GLU A 146 4.97 3.80 -1.29
C GLU A 146 6.42 3.66 -0.81
N VAL A 147 6.62 3.68 0.50
CA VAL A 147 7.93 3.58 1.12
C VAL A 147 8.07 2.25 1.85
N GLY A 148 9.10 1.49 1.54
CA GLY A 148 9.43 0.26 2.25
C GLY A 148 9.77 0.54 3.72
N PRO A 149 9.40 -0.33 4.67
CA PRO A 149 9.56 -0.09 6.11
C PRO A 149 11.01 -0.28 6.61
N VAL A 150 12.00 0.09 5.81
CA VAL A 150 13.43 -0.19 6.06
C VAL A 150 13.88 0.35 7.42
N GLY A 151 13.68 1.64 7.67
CA GLY A 151 14.11 2.26 8.93
C GLY A 151 13.41 1.68 10.15
N VAL A 152 12.09 1.54 10.06
CA VAL A 152 11.28 0.98 11.17
C VAL A 152 11.61 -0.49 11.43
N MET A 153 11.99 -1.24 10.39
CA MET A 153 12.44 -2.63 10.53
C MET A 153 13.77 -2.71 11.28
N LEU A 154 14.72 -1.82 10.98
CA LEU A 154 15.97 -1.72 11.74
C LEU A 154 15.74 -1.31 13.20
N ASP A 155 14.84 -0.35 13.46
CA ASP A 155 14.45 0.03 14.83
C ASP A 155 13.82 -1.15 15.57
N ARG A 156 13.01 -1.92 14.88
CA ARG A 156 12.40 -3.13 15.44
C ARG A 156 13.45 -4.20 15.74
N ALA A 157 14.40 -4.43 14.83
CA ALA A 157 15.50 -5.35 15.07
C ALA A 157 16.34 -4.92 16.29
N ALA A 158 16.64 -3.64 16.42
CA ALA A 158 17.35 -3.09 17.57
C ALA A 158 16.59 -3.25 18.89
N SER A 159 15.26 -3.21 18.86
CA SER A 159 14.44 -3.46 20.06
C SER A 159 14.40 -4.93 20.48
N ILE A 160 14.78 -5.85 19.59
CA ILE A 160 14.78 -7.30 19.82
C ILE A 160 16.18 -7.78 20.23
N VAL A 161 17.21 -7.26 19.55
CA VAL A 161 18.61 -7.70 19.73
C VAL A 161 19.34 -6.70 20.62
N PRO A 162 19.66 -7.04 21.88
CA PRO A 162 20.44 -6.16 22.77
C PRO A 162 21.80 -5.82 22.16
N ARG A 163 22.19 -4.55 22.26
CA ARG A 163 23.49 -4.07 21.76
C ARG A 163 23.70 -4.27 20.25
N PHE A 164 22.61 -4.24 19.46
CA PHE A 164 22.69 -4.30 18.00
C PHE A 164 23.64 -3.23 17.45
N ARG A 165 24.69 -3.66 16.76
CA ARG A 165 25.73 -2.80 16.17
C ARG A 165 26.01 -3.14 14.72
N ARG A 166 26.01 -4.42 14.37
CA ARG A 166 26.43 -4.93 13.06
C ARG A 166 25.32 -5.76 12.43
N ALA A 167 24.92 -5.38 11.22
CA ALA A 167 24.01 -6.15 10.39
C ALA A 167 24.71 -6.62 9.12
N PHE A 168 24.21 -7.71 8.56
CA PHE A 168 24.62 -8.19 7.25
C PHE A 168 23.44 -8.22 6.31
N TYR A 169 23.58 -7.60 5.13
CA TYR A 169 22.57 -7.62 4.08
C TYR A 169 22.91 -8.66 3.01
N LEU A 170 22.03 -9.61 2.78
CA LEU A 170 22.19 -10.66 1.77
C LEU A 170 21.06 -10.57 0.75
N GLY A 171 21.40 -10.34 -0.51
CA GLY A 171 20.46 -10.24 -1.63
C GLY A 171 21.00 -10.86 -2.92
N SER A 172 20.19 -10.82 -3.98
CA SER A 172 20.61 -11.26 -5.31
C SER A 172 21.37 -10.18 -6.07
N LYS A 173 22.24 -10.57 -7.00
CA LYS A 173 23.02 -9.66 -7.85
C LYS A 173 22.14 -9.09 -8.97
N THR A 174 21.28 -8.12 -8.61
CA THR A 174 20.38 -7.41 -9.54
C THR A 174 20.35 -5.92 -9.27
N LEU A 175 20.05 -5.12 -10.28
CA LEU A 175 19.96 -3.65 -10.17
C LEU A 175 18.91 -3.21 -9.14
N SER A 176 17.77 -3.90 -9.09
CA SER A 176 16.72 -3.60 -8.10
C SER A 176 17.19 -3.85 -6.67
N GLU A 177 18.01 -4.88 -6.48
CA GLU A 177 18.54 -5.23 -5.18
C GLU A 177 19.68 -4.30 -4.75
N GLU A 178 20.51 -3.83 -5.68
CA GLU A 178 21.49 -2.77 -5.42
C GLU A 178 20.80 -1.48 -4.91
N LYS A 179 19.69 -1.10 -5.53
CA LYS A 179 18.88 0.04 -5.07
C LYS A 179 18.28 -0.18 -3.68
N ASN A 180 17.82 -1.40 -3.40
CA ASN A 180 17.27 -1.73 -2.09
C ASN A 180 18.37 -1.70 -1.01
N LEU A 181 19.53 -2.33 -1.27
CA LEU A 181 20.70 -2.28 -0.41
C LEU A 181 21.11 -0.84 -0.07
N LYS A 182 21.18 0.05 -1.07
CA LYS A 182 21.51 1.46 -0.84
C LYS A 182 20.56 2.14 0.17
N ARG A 183 19.29 1.79 0.16
CA ARG A 183 18.30 2.30 1.12
C ARG A 183 18.57 1.79 2.54
N PHE A 184 18.96 0.52 2.66
CA PHE A 184 19.38 -0.05 3.95
C PHE A 184 20.65 0.59 4.45
N GLN A 185 21.64 0.84 3.60
CA GLN A 185 22.89 1.53 3.96
C GLN A 185 22.61 2.92 4.53
N VAL A 186 21.78 3.72 3.85
CA VAL A 186 21.37 5.04 4.33
C VAL A 186 20.64 4.96 5.67
N ALA A 187 19.74 4.00 5.81
CA ALA A 187 18.95 3.84 7.04
C ALA A 187 19.79 3.34 8.21
N ALA A 188 20.76 2.46 7.97
CA ALA A 188 21.70 1.95 8.97
C ALA A 188 22.66 3.06 9.43
N ALA A 189 23.25 3.82 8.50
CA ALA A 189 24.14 4.94 8.81
C ALA A 189 23.46 6.00 9.70
N LYS A 190 22.19 6.35 9.40
CA LYS A 190 21.40 7.28 10.23
C LYS A 190 21.17 6.79 11.67
N ARG A 191 21.36 5.50 11.94
CA ARG A 191 21.17 4.85 13.25
C ARG A 191 22.47 4.44 13.92
N GLY A 192 23.60 4.70 13.28
CA GLY A 192 24.91 4.31 13.77
C GLY A 192 25.17 2.79 13.70
N PHE A 193 24.47 2.05 12.82
CA PHE A 193 24.73 0.64 12.58
C PHE A 193 25.73 0.45 11.45
N VAL A 194 26.63 -0.51 11.61
CA VAL A 194 27.50 -1.00 10.53
C VAL A 194 26.69 -2.01 9.69
N LEU A 195 26.68 -1.83 8.39
CA LEU A 195 26.00 -2.72 7.45
C LEU A 195 26.99 -3.25 6.43
N ASP A 196 27.42 -4.51 6.63
CA ASP A 196 28.14 -5.27 5.62
C ASP A 196 27.14 -5.96 4.67
N HIS A 197 27.57 -6.36 3.47
CA HIS A 197 26.66 -6.91 2.50
C HIS A 197 27.31 -7.86 1.52
N ALA A 198 26.48 -8.72 0.91
CA ALA A 198 26.79 -9.43 -0.32
C ALA A 198 25.56 -9.48 -1.23
N LEU A 199 25.81 -9.30 -2.54
CA LEU A 199 24.84 -9.56 -3.61
C LEU A 199 25.38 -10.74 -4.43
N VAL A 200 24.65 -11.85 -4.44
CA VAL A 200 25.11 -13.14 -4.95
C VAL A 200 24.31 -13.60 -6.17
N GLY A 201 24.93 -14.45 -6.99
CA GLY A 201 24.33 -14.92 -8.24
C GLY A 201 23.80 -16.35 -8.23
N SER A 202 24.13 -17.14 -7.19
CA SER A 202 23.72 -18.54 -7.10
C SER A 202 23.20 -18.92 -5.71
N SER A 203 22.42 -19.99 -5.63
CA SER A 203 21.89 -20.52 -4.36
C SER A 203 23.00 -21.03 -3.43
N ASN A 204 24.06 -21.60 -3.99
CA ASN A 204 25.20 -22.07 -3.21
C ASN A 204 25.98 -20.92 -2.57
N GLU A 205 26.27 -19.85 -3.32
CA GLU A 205 26.86 -18.62 -2.76
C GLU A 205 25.96 -18.02 -1.68
N TRP A 206 24.65 -18.02 -1.91
CA TRP A 206 23.69 -17.48 -0.95
C TRP A 206 23.73 -18.23 0.37
N LEU A 207 23.70 -19.57 0.34
CA LEU A 207 23.78 -20.43 1.52
C LEU A 207 25.09 -20.26 2.28
N LYS A 208 26.22 -20.25 1.57
CA LYS A 208 27.54 -20.01 2.16
C LYS A 208 27.61 -18.65 2.85
N THR A 209 27.11 -17.61 2.17
CA THR A 209 27.06 -16.24 2.70
C THR A 209 26.11 -16.15 3.90
N TYR A 210 24.94 -16.81 3.84
CA TYR A 210 23.99 -16.85 4.94
C TYR A 210 24.60 -17.48 6.21
N ALA A 211 25.38 -18.56 6.05
CA ALA A 211 26.10 -19.19 7.15
C ALA A 211 27.13 -18.23 7.77
N GLY A 212 27.93 -17.54 6.96
CA GLY A 212 28.88 -16.53 7.45
C GLY A 212 28.21 -15.32 8.09
N ALA A 213 27.03 -14.95 7.60
CA ALA A 213 26.28 -13.83 8.17
C ALA A 213 25.77 -14.08 9.60
N GLN A 214 25.81 -15.31 10.09
CA GLN A 214 25.45 -15.63 11.49
C GLN A 214 26.47 -15.08 12.52
N GLU A 215 27.59 -14.54 12.08
CA GLU A 215 28.55 -13.80 12.94
C GLU A 215 28.12 -12.37 13.23
N TYR A 216 27.09 -11.90 12.55
CA TYR A 216 26.52 -10.55 12.76
C TYR A 216 25.39 -10.59 13.79
N ASP A 217 25.00 -9.41 14.29
CA ASP A 217 23.91 -9.32 15.26
C ASP A 217 22.54 -9.58 14.62
N VAL A 218 22.36 -9.13 13.37
CA VAL A 218 21.13 -9.24 12.58
C VAL A 218 21.46 -9.53 11.11
N VAL A 219 20.72 -10.46 10.51
CA VAL A 219 20.81 -10.77 9.08
C VAL A 219 19.61 -10.16 8.36
N ILE A 220 19.84 -9.30 7.38
CA ILE A 220 18.81 -8.70 6.56
C ILE A 220 18.75 -9.49 5.25
N ILE A 221 17.61 -10.12 4.99
CA ILE A 221 17.37 -10.89 3.78
C ILE A 221 16.64 -10.01 2.76
N GLY A 222 17.36 -9.64 1.71
CA GLY A 222 16.84 -8.96 0.54
C GLY A 222 16.07 -9.91 -0.37
N ASN A 223 16.06 -9.60 -1.66
CA ASN A 223 15.35 -10.38 -2.67
C ASN A 223 16.23 -11.50 -3.25
N ARG A 224 15.62 -12.64 -3.60
CA ARG A 224 16.25 -13.77 -4.29
C ARG A 224 16.05 -13.78 -5.81
N HIS A 225 15.16 -12.95 -6.34
CA HIS A 225 14.86 -12.92 -7.77
C HIS A 225 16.14 -12.60 -8.57
N GLY A 226 16.41 -13.40 -9.59
CA GLY A 226 17.67 -13.36 -10.36
C GLY A 226 18.68 -14.44 -9.96
N ILE A 227 18.37 -15.27 -8.95
CA ILE A 227 19.10 -16.52 -8.66
C ILE A 227 18.31 -17.66 -9.32
N GLU A 228 18.80 -18.11 -10.48
CA GLU A 228 18.06 -19.06 -11.34
C GLU A 228 18.05 -20.49 -10.76
N ASP A 229 19.14 -20.91 -10.10
CA ASP A 229 19.32 -22.23 -9.50
C ASP A 229 18.66 -22.36 -8.09
N TRP A 230 17.68 -21.49 -7.77
CA TRP A 230 17.06 -21.48 -6.46
C TRP A 230 16.21 -22.72 -6.19
N ASN A 231 16.72 -23.60 -5.34
CA ASN A 231 15.99 -24.74 -4.83
C ASN A 231 15.41 -24.40 -3.45
N GLU A 232 14.13 -24.12 -3.41
CA GLU A 232 13.43 -23.66 -2.22
C GLU A 232 13.54 -24.65 -1.04
N GLN A 233 13.33 -25.94 -1.28
CA GLN A 233 13.37 -26.97 -0.24
C GLN A 233 14.75 -27.11 0.36
N ASN A 234 15.79 -27.14 -0.48
CA ASN A 234 17.17 -27.19 -0.04
C ASN A 234 17.55 -25.97 0.80
N VAL A 235 17.24 -24.78 0.28
CA VAL A 235 17.56 -23.52 0.96
C VAL A 235 16.88 -23.43 2.33
N ILE A 236 15.62 -23.81 2.45
CA ILE A 236 14.91 -23.82 3.73
C ILE A 236 15.51 -24.85 4.68
N GLY A 237 15.85 -26.05 4.17
CA GLY A 237 16.50 -27.08 4.97
C GLY A 237 17.81 -26.58 5.60
N GLU A 238 18.65 -25.91 4.83
CA GLU A 238 19.92 -25.36 5.30
C GLU A 238 19.72 -24.16 6.26
N ILE A 239 18.76 -23.28 5.99
CA ILE A 239 18.41 -22.16 6.90
C ILE A 239 18.00 -22.71 8.27
N VAL A 240 17.14 -23.72 8.33
CA VAL A 240 16.69 -24.33 9.59
C VAL A 240 17.87 -24.89 10.41
N LYS A 241 18.87 -25.46 9.76
CA LYS A 241 20.08 -25.98 10.42
C LYS A 241 21.03 -24.86 10.88
N THR A 242 21.10 -23.77 10.13
CA THR A 242 22.16 -22.75 10.24
C THR A 242 21.75 -21.55 11.09
N THR A 243 20.46 -21.17 11.11
CA THR A 243 20.00 -19.93 11.76
C THR A 243 20.29 -19.90 13.25
N ARG A 244 20.99 -18.86 13.71
CA ARG A 244 21.30 -18.58 15.12
C ARG A 244 21.03 -17.11 15.48
N LYS A 245 20.84 -16.24 14.49
CA LYS A 245 20.63 -14.82 14.66
C LYS A 245 19.25 -14.39 14.13
N LEU A 246 18.79 -13.24 14.61
CA LEU A 246 17.57 -12.64 14.08
C LEU A 246 17.76 -12.35 12.58
N SER A 247 16.95 -12.96 11.74
CA SER A 247 16.85 -12.62 10.33
C SER A 247 15.58 -11.84 10.04
N VAL A 248 15.70 -10.76 9.24
CA VAL A 248 14.59 -9.85 8.92
C VAL A 248 14.49 -9.61 7.42
N THR A 249 13.26 -9.33 6.93
CA THR A 249 13.01 -8.98 5.53
C THR A 249 11.89 -7.95 5.39
N ASN A 250 11.98 -7.11 4.36
CA ASN A 250 10.89 -6.21 3.94
C ASN A 250 10.06 -6.77 2.77
N HIS A 251 10.31 -8.02 2.38
CA HIS A 251 9.63 -8.71 1.27
C HIS A 251 8.79 -9.89 1.78
N GLY A 252 7.48 -9.88 1.52
CA GLY A 252 6.57 -10.95 1.94
C GLY A 252 6.95 -12.33 1.41
N TRP A 253 7.41 -12.39 0.15
CA TRP A 253 7.86 -13.64 -0.50
C TRP A 253 9.20 -14.18 0.02
N MET A 254 9.94 -13.41 0.83
CA MET A 254 11.16 -13.86 1.50
C MET A 254 10.89 -14.40 2.92
N MET A 255 9.64 -14.37 3.37
CA MET A 255 9.27 -14.90 4.67
C MET A 255 9.57 -16.39 4.90
N PRO A 256 9.53 -17.28 3.89
CA PRO A 256 9.99 -18.67 4.06
C PRO A 256 11.43 -18.79 4.55
N TYR A 257 12.25 -17.77 4.37
CA TYR A 257 13.70 -17.78 4.63
C TYR A 257 14.13 -16.91 5.82
N THR A 258 13.18 -16.28 6.54
CA THR A 258 13.47 -15.31 7.60
C THR A 258 12.61 -15.52 8.83
N ILE A 259 13.12 -15.13 10.00
CA ILE A 259 12.36 -15.19 11.25
C ILE A 259 11.24 -14.14 11.26
N LEU A 260 11.57 -12.88 10.91
CA LEU A 260 10.67 -11.75 11.05
C LEU A 260 10.58 -10.96 9.75
N GLY A 261 9.38 -10.66 9.30
CA GLY A 261 9.14 -9.77 8.17
C GLY A 261 8.34 -8.54 8.57
N MET A 262 8.61 -7.46 7.87
CA MET A 262 7.82 -6.24 7.98
C MET A 262 7.52 -5.74 6.57
N THR A 263 6.26 -5.85 6.12
CA THR A 263 5.86 -5.53 4.75
C THR A 263 4.88 -4.37 4.69
N LYS A 264 4.84 -3.69 3.57
CA LYS A 264 3.84 -2.66 3.26
C LYS A 264 2.44 -3.28 3.18
N VAL A 265 1.42 -2.48 3.44
CA VAL A 265 0.01 -2.86 3.26
C VAL A 265 -0.52 -2.13 2.03
N SER A 266 -0.66 -2.85 0.91
CA SER A 266 -1.09 -2.27 -0.37
C SER A 266 -2.50 -1.67 -0.30
N ARG A 267 -3.39 -2.27 0.50
CA ARG A 267 -4.75 -1.78 0.71
C ARG A 267 -4.79 -0.36 1.26
N GLU A 268 -3.84 0.02 2.16
CA GLU A 268 -3.73 1.39 2.69
C GLU A 268 -3.64 2.44 1.57
N GLN A 269 -2.91 2.13 0.50
CA GLN A 269 -2.74 3.02 -0.65
C GLN A 269 -4.09 3.36 -1.28
N GLY A 270 -4.90 2.32 -1.53
CA GLY A 270 -6.23 2.48 -2.11
C GLY A 270 -7.21 3.19 -1.18
N GLU A 271 -7.21 2.82 0.11
CA GLU A 271 -8.08 3.45 1.12
C GLU A 271 -7.78 4.94 1.27
N TRP A 272 -6.50 5.30 1.33
CA TRP A 272 -6.11 6.70 1.44
C TRP A 272 -6.48 7.48 0.19
N ALA A 273 -6.22 6.90 -1.00
CA ALA A 273 -6.51 7.55 -2.27
C ALA A 273 -8.02 7.75 -2.45
N GLY A 274 -8.84 6.74 -2.15
CA GLY A 274 -10.28 6.85 -2.24
C GLY A 274 -10.88 7.85 -1.23
N LYS A 275 -10.43 7.83 0.04
CA LYS A 275 -10.82 8.84 1.05
C LYS A 275 -10.44 10.26 0.60
N THR A 276 -9.27 10.41 -0.03
CA THR A 276 -8.81 11.70 -0.56
C THR A 276 -9.65 12.14 -1.75
N ALA A 277 -10.01 11.24 -2.65
CA ALA A 277 -10.92 11.51 -3.76
C ALA A 277 -12.29 11.99 -3.26
N VAL A 278 -12.87 11.33 -2.26
CA VAL A 278 -14.13 11.76 -1.63
C VAL A 278 -14.03 13.15 -1.02
N ARG A 279 -12.92 13.50 -0.37
CA ARG A 279 -12.69 14.86 0.14
C ARG A 279 -12.70 15.91 -0.99
N ILE A 280 -12.06 15.60 -2.12
CA ILE A 280 -12.01 16.47 -3.29
C ILE A 280 -13.43 16.64 -3.89
N LEU A 281 -14.19 15.55 -4.04
CA LEU A 281 -15.58 15.58 -4.50
C LEU A 281 -16.48 16.45 -3.61
N ASN A 282 -16.17 16.53 -2.32
CA ASN A 282 -16.86 17.37 -1.33
C ASN A 282 -16.28 18.81 -1.27
N GLY A 283 -15.50 19.23 -2.27
CA GLY A 283 -15.00 20.59 -2.42
C GLY A 283 -13.70 20.92 -1.67
N TYR A 284 -13.02 19.93 -1.08
CA TYR A 284 -11.74 20.20 -0.43
C TYR A 284 -10.66 20.48 -1.47
N LYS A 285 -9.93 21.60 -1.30
CA LYS A 285 -8.90 22.04 -2.25
C LYS A 285 -7.73 21.06 -2.27
N ILE A 286 -7.45 20.49 -3.43
CA ILE A 286 -6.39 19.49 -3.63
C ILE A 286 -5.00 20.04 -3.24
N SER A 287 -4.74 21.33 -3.49
CA SER A 287 -3.49 21.99 -3.14
C SER A 287 -3.21 22.05 -1.63
N LYS A 288 -4.21 21.81 -0.78
CA LYS A 288 -4.07 21.73 0.67
C LYS A 288 -3.85 20.31 1.18
N ILE A 289 -3.81 19.31 0.30
CA ILE A 289 -3.58 17.91 0.66
C ILE A 289 -2.10 17.58 0.37
N PRO A 290 -1.27 17.39 1.40
CA PRO A 290 0.13 17.05 1.19
C PRO A 290 0.31 15.65 0.61
N VAL A 291 1.40 15.44 -0.12
CA VAL A 291 1.88 14.09 -0.45
C VAL A 291 2.39 13.43 0.84
N VAL A 292 1.96 12.22 1.10
CA VAL A 292 2.29 11.50 2.34
C VAL A 292 2.88 10.11 2.04
N PRO A 293 3.75 9.58 2.88
CA PRO A 293 4.15 8.17 2.80
C PRO A 293 3.10 7.27 3.46
N ASN A 294 3.06 6.00 3.03
CA ASN A 294 2.30 4.95 3.71
C ASN A 294 2.80 4.72 5.13
N ARG A 295 1.90 4.28 6.03
CA ARG A 295 2.19 4.10 7.46
C ARG A 295 1.90 2.69 7.97
N GLN A 296 0.96 1.98 7.34
CA GLN A 296 0.57 0.64 7.78
C GLN A 296 1.62 -0.40 7.36
N ARG A 297 1.79 -1.38 8.23
CA ARG A 297 2.76 -2.46 8.04
C ARG A 297 2.21 -3.75 8.60
N ASP A 298 2.37 -4.82 7.85
CA ASP A 298 2.20 -6.16 8.34
C ASP A 298 3.50 -6.65 8.97
N VAL A 299 3.39 -7.23 10.15
CA VAL A 299 4.49 -7.94 10.80
C VAL A 299 4.25 -9.44 10.64
N TRP A 300 5.23 -10.14 10.14
CA TRP A 300 5.17 -11.58 9.85
C TRP A 300 6.18 -12.34 10.69
N ILE A 301 5.83 -13.55 11.12
CA ILE A 301 6.70 -14.43 11.91
C ILE A 301 6.75 -15.80 11.26
N ASN A 302 7.95 -16.28 10.99
CA ASN A 302 8.18 -17.67 10.63
C ASN A 302 8.44 -18.49 11.90
N SER A 303 7.42 -19.16 12.40
CA SER A 303 7.49 -19.94 13.64
C SER A 303 8.45 -21.11 13.57
N LYS A 304 8.65 -21.71 12.37
CA LYS A 304 9.56 -22.85 12.16
C LYS A 304 11.03 -22.43 12.33
N ILE A 305 11.45 -21.35 11.69
CA ILE A 305 12.82 -20.85 11.81
C ILE A 305 13.04 -20.29 13.22
N LEU A 306 12.06 -19.56 13.76
CA LEU A 306 12.13 -19.02 15.12
C LEU A 306 12.39 -20.11 16.16
N ALA A 307 11.69 -21.25 16.07
CA ALA A 307 11.79 -22.34 17.03
C ALA A 307 13.20 -22.97 17.12
N VAL A 308 13.94 -22.98 16.01
CA VAL A 308 15.28 -23.58 15.95
C VAL A 308 16.41 -22.57 16.15
N SER A 309 16.12 -21.27 16.04
CA SER A 309 17.14 -20.21 16.03
C SER A 309 17.67 -19.84 17.42
N GLY A 310 16.96 -20.16 18.49
CA GLY A 310 17.23 -19.64 19.84
C GLY A 310 16.87 -18.15 20.03
N VAL A 311 16.39 -17.46 19.00
CA VAL A 311 15.98 -16.07 19.08
C VAL A 311 14.68 -15.93 19.86
N LYS A 312 14.61 -14.93 20.76
CA LYS A 312 13.40 -14.63 21.53
C LYS A 312 12.76 -13.36 21.00
N LEU A 313 11.52 -13.44 20.55
CA LEU A 313 10.74 -12.28 20.14
C LEU A 313 9.89 -11.76 21.30
N PRO A 314 9.74 -10.44 21.46
CA PRO A 314 8.85 -9.83 22.46
C PRO A 314 7.41 -10.34 22.33
N GLN A 315 6.73 -10.53 23.45
CA GLN A 315 5.34 -11.05 23.47
C GLN A 315 4.38 -10.22 22.62
N GLY A 316 4.55 -8.89 22.58
CA GLY A 316 3.73 -8.01 21.74
C GLY A 316 3.85 -8.32 20.25
N ILE A 317 5.04 -8.70 19.77
CA ILE A 317 5.28 -9.15 18.38
C ILE A 317 4.64 -10.52 18.19
N MET A 318 4.87 -11.46 19.10
CA MET A 318 4.32 -12.82 19.02
C MET A 318 2.79 -12.84 18.95
N ARG A 319 2.12 -11.91 19.68
CA ARG A 319 0.67 -11.81 19.71
C ARG A 319 0.09 -11.17 18.44
N LYS A 320 0.73 -10.11 17.92
CA LYS A 320 0.20 -9.31 16.81
C LYS A 320 0.72 -9.73 15.44
N GLY A 321 1.85 -10.43 15.39
CA GLY A 321 2.46 -10.85 14.13
C GLY A 321 1.65 -11.94 13.43
N LYS A 322 1.47 -11.78 12.13
CA LYS A 322 0.90 -12.79 11.25
C LYS A 322 1.89 -13.95 11.16
N LYS A 323 1.45 -15.15 11.47
CA LYS A 323 2.29 -16.34 11.39
C LYS A 323 2.17 -16.95 10.00
N ILE A 324 3.31 -17.17 9.35
CA ILE A 324 3.28 -18.07 8.21
C ILE A 324 3.18 -19.49 8.78
N ALA A 325 2.14 -20.23 8.43
CA ALA A 325 2.11 -21.68 8.53
C ALA A 325 3.29 -22.16 7.70
N GLY A 326 4.18 -22.98 8.29
CA GLY A 326 5.36 -23.47 7.59
C GLY A 326 4.96 -23.85 6.18
N LEU A 327 5.85 -23.63 5.19
CA LEU A 327 5.60 -23.82 3.77
C LEU A 327 4.42 -24.76 3.52
N ALA A 328 3.28 -24.17 3.27
CA ALA A 328 2.19 -24.90 2.67
C ALA A 328 2.57 -25.08 1.21
N ARG A 329 3.01 -26.33 0.90
CA ARG A 329 3.03 -27.03 -0.37
C ARG A 329 3.46 -26.26 -1.63
#